data_0c5dff503b969464c68da1047545e460
#
_entry.id   0c5dff503b969464c68da1047545e460
#
_cell.length_a   1.000
_cell.length_b   1.000
_cell.length_c   1.000
_cell.angle_alpha   90.00
_cell.angle_beta   90.00
_cell.angle_gamma   90.00
#
_symmetry.space_group_name_H-M   'P 1'
#
loop_
_entity.id
_entity.type
_entity.pdbx_description
1 polymer ?
#
loop_
_entity_poly.entity_id
_entity_poly.type
_entity_poly.pdbx_seq_one_letter_code
_entity_poly.pdbx_strand_id
1 'polypeptide(L)'
;MTAVLQEAVDRFAGRRTAQEYGPRQRFAVLPSRREPRCLIPVGDSRATLEGFRFYTPYAFGARVLKGLLKQIVKTGWNGWALDSLYVAEPLGLKALVASVTGERRPVFAMLLGAPGRYRKLTIQVMRPGGQTLGYVKLGITKPSGSRVHQEARVLESLTALQPFVPRVLYAGEWQDSYLLFQSPVEGRPGPVKLSGMHIDFLEKLVAIHRVNKPGIQLVEEVGMRWNEVAWRCHWRWQALGAATLAEARGELEHLTIPCGFAHGDFAPWNTRVQDGRLSVFDWESGEWEAPLGWDTFHFSVQVASLLKKSWRATFDVAASPGARGLFLLYLLSSLAKTLDEQPDSYEGIEYRRLALETELALNS
;
A
#
# COMPACT_ATOMS: atom_id res chain seq x y z
N MET A 1 -12.07 19.16 14.71
CA MET A 1 -11.23 18.45 13.70
C MET A 1 -10.35 17.50 14.49
N THR A 2 -10.20 16.25 14.08
CA THR A 2 -9.26 15.34 14.77
C THR A 2 -7.83 15.78 14.53
N ALA A 3 -6.91 15.50 15.48
CA ALA A 3 -5.49 15.88 15.35
C ALA A 3 -4.88 15.36 14.03
N VAL A 4 -5.26 14.14 13.62
CA VAL A 4 -4.81 13.52 12.39
C VAL A 4 -5.27 14.27 11.13
N LEU A 5 -6.54 14.71 11.12
CA LEU A 5 -7.07 15.47 9.99
C LEU A 5 -6.40 16.85 9.92
N GLN A 6 -6.14 17.48 11.08
CA GLN A 6 -5.41 18.74 11.14
C GLN A 6 -4.00 18.58 10.58
N GLU A 7 -3.26 17.57 11.03
CA GLU A 7 -1.90 17.32 10.57
C GLU A 7 -1.84 17.06 9.04
N ALA A 8 -2.76 16.26 8.51
CA ALA A 8 -2.83 16.02 7.06
C ALA A 8 -3.12 17.31 6.27
N VAL A 9 -4.03 18.13 6.78
CA VAL A 9 -4.38 19.44 6.18
C VAL A 9 -3.20 20.39 6.23
N ASP A 10 -2.50 20.47 7.36
CA ASP A 10 -1.33 21.33 7.53
C ASP A 10 -0.18 20.91 6.61
N ARG A 11 0.04 19.60 6.47
CA ARG A 11 1.02 19.05 5.52
C ARG A 11 0.66 19.35 4.07
N PHE A 12 -0.61 19.20 3.72
CA PHE A 12 -1.10 19.53 2.38
C PHE A 12 -0.97 21.01 2.06
N ALA A 13 -1.45 21.88 2.95
CA ALA A 13 -1.42 23.33 2.76
C ALA A 13 0.00 23.94 2.80
N GLY A 14 0.97 23.20 3.36
CA GLY A 14 2.27 23.74 3.73
C GLY A 14 2.16 24.55 5.03
N ARG A 15 2.97 24.22 6.06
CA ARG A 15 2.94 24.91 7.37
C ARG A 15 3.03 26.42 7.17
N ARG A 16 1.88 27.08 7.26
CA ARG A 16 1.78 28.54 7.15
C ARG A 16 1.48 29.11 8.52
N THR A 17 2.20 30.17 8.85
CA THR A 17 1.82 31.04 9.97
C THR A 17 0.40 31.56 9.73
N ALA A 18 -0.38 31.72 10.80
CA ALA A 18 -1.82 32.06 10.80
C ALA A 18 -2.24 33.31 9.99
N GLN A 19 -1.32 34.02 9.36
CA GLN A 19 -1.55 35.30 8.67
C GLN A 19 -1.69 35.24 7.15
N GLU A 20 -1.44 34.10 6.49
CA GLU A 20 -1.59 34.00 5.04
C GLU A 20 -2.90 33.28 4.66
N TYR A 21 -4.01 34.02 4.69
CA TYR A 21 -5.31 33.58 4.17
C TYR A 21 -5.32 33.65 2.64
N GLY A 22 -4.81 32.58 2.00
CA GLY A 22 -5.02 32.36 0.57
C GLY A 22 -6.43 31.83 0.26
N PRO A 23 -6.75 31.65 -1.02
CA PRO A 23 -7.99 30.98 -1.44
C PRO A 23 -8.13 29.61 -0.77
N ARG A 24 -9.37 29.24 -0.44
CA ARG A 24 -9.68 27.97 0.23
C ARG A 24 -10.43 27.05 -0.73
N GLN A 25 -10.05 25.79 -0.75
CA GLN A 25 -10.76 24.75 -1.46
C GLN A 25 -11.69 23.99 -0.50
N ARG A 26 -12.91 23.68 -0.96
CA ARG A 26 -13.87 22.88 -0.20
C ARG A 26 -13.68 21.40 -0.49
N PHE A 27 -13.65 20.59 0.56
CA PHE A 27 -13.55 19.13 0.49
C PHE A 27 -14.70 18.49 1.25
N ALA A 28 -15.30 17.44 0.70
CA ALA A 28 -16.12 16.50 1.42
C ALA A 28 -15.23 15.53 2.19
N VAL A 29 -15.56 15.25 3.46
CA VAL A 29 -14.81 14.34 4.33
C VAL A 29 -15.53 13.01 4.43
N LEU A 30 -14.87 11.91 4.05
CA LEU A 30 -15.43 10.57 4.05
C LEU A 30 -14.62 9.60 4.93
N PRO A 31 -15.28 8.65 5.62
CA PRO A 31 -16.73 8.55 5.82
C PRO A 31 -17.29 9.67 6.70
N SER A 32 -16.50 10.24 7.62
CA SER A 32 -16.89 11.33 8.53
C SER A 32 -15.68 12.11 9.03
N ARG A 33 -15.89 13.27 9.67
CA ARG A 33 -14.82 14.04 10.34
C ARG A 33 -14.28 13.36 11.60
N ARG A 34 -15.00 12.41 12.18
CA ARG A 34 -14.53 11.65 13.34
C ARG A 34 -13.49 10.60 12.94
N GLU A 35 -13.72 9.97 11.79
CA GLU A 35 -12.84 8.96 11.22
C GLU A 35 -12.50 9.30 9.75
N PRO A 36 -11.73 10.37 9.52
CA PRO A 36 -11.46 10.81 8.16
C PRO A 36 -10.54 9.82 7.44
N ARG A 37 -10.94 9.42 6.25
CA ARG A 37 -10.12 8.58 5.35
C ARG A 37 -9.82 9.28 4.04
N CYS A 38 -10.81 9.97 3.49
CA CYS A 38 -10.67 10.65 2.20
C CYS A 38 -11.22 12.07 2.28
N LEU A 39 -10.54 12.99 1.61
CA LEU A 39 -11.02 14.34 1.32
C LEU A 39 -11.21 14.47 -0.19
N ILE A 40 -12.44 14.68 -0.61
CA ILE A 40 -12.83 14.72 -2.03
C ILE A 40 -13.19 16.14 -2.40
N PRO A 41 -12.66 16.72 -3.50
CA PRO A 41 -12.94 18.10 -3.86
C PRO A 41 -14.43 18.30 -4.18
N VAL A 42 -14.97 19.45 -3.79
CA VAL A 42 -16.36 19.86 -4.07
C VAL A 42 -16.34 21.12 -4.95
N GLY A 43 -17.12 21.10 -6.02
CA GLY A 43 -17.22 22.24 -6.94
C GLY A 43 -17.09 21.84 -8.42
N ASP A 44 -16.19 20.93 -8.75
CA ASP A 44 -16.09 20.32 -10.06
C ASP A 44 -16.65 18.89 -9.99
N SER A 45 -17.82 18.64 -10.58
CA SER A 45 -18.50 17.34 -10.50
C SER A 45 -17.67 16.20 -11.07
N ARG A 46 -16.90 16.43 -12.14
CA ARG A 46 -16.05 15.37 -12.72
C ARG A 46 -14.87 15.05 -11.84
N ALA A 47 -14.20 16.07 -11.31
CA ALA A 47 -13.10 15.88 -10.36
C ALA A 47 -13.60 15.24 -9.04
N THR A 48 -14.80 15.62 -8.57
CA THR A 48 -15.45 14.98 -7.41
C THR A 48 -15.68 13.49 -7.67
N LEU A 49 -16.25 13.11 -8.82
CA LEU A 49 -16.50 11.72 -9.19
C LEU A 49 -15.22 10.91 -9.30
N GLU A 50 -14.17 11.51 -9.86
CA GLU A 50 -12.86 10.87 -9.96
C GLU A 50 -12.21 10.69 -8.58
N GLY A 51 -12.30 11.69 -7.71
CA GLY A 51 -11.83 11.62 -6.32
C GLY A 51 -12.47 10.48 -5.51
N PHE A 52 -13.72 10.08 -5.84
CA PHE A 52 -14.34 8.90 -5.23
C PHE A 52 -13.61 7.57 -5.51
N ARG A 53 -12.65 7.52 -6.43
CA ARG A 53 -11.79 6.34 -6.62
C ARG A 53 -10.97 6.02 -5.38
N PHE A 54 -10.57 7.03 -4.61
CA PHE A 54 -9.88 6.82 -3.33
C PHE A 54 -10.76 6.17 -2.26
N TYR A 55 -12.06 6.44 -2.26
CA TYR A 55 -12.95 5.85 -1.29
C TYR A 55 -13.43 4.48 -1.78
N THR A 56 -12.75 3.42 -1.36
CA THR A 56 -13.06 2.02 -1.71
C THR A 56 -13.54 1.24 -0.50
N PRO A 57 -14.79 1.44 -0.06
CA PRO A 57 -15.33 0.74 1.12
C PRO A 57 -15.56 -0.75 0.82
N TYR A 58 -15.20 -1.61 1.75
CA TYR A 58 -15.43 -3.06 1.66
C TYR A 58 -16.83 -3.45 2.16
N ALA A 59 -17.36 -2.76 3.18
CA ALA A 59 -18.67 -3.04 3.73
C ALA A 59 -19.78 -2.75 2.70
N PHE A 60 -20.76 -3.65 2.59
CA PHE A 60 -21.86 -3.55 1.63
C PHE A 60 -22.62 -2.22 1.74
N GLY A 61 -23.03 -1.83 2.96
CA GLY A 61 -23.75 -0.56 3.19
C GLY A 61 -22.93 0.67 2.75
N ALA A 62 -21.63 0.68 3.01
CA ALA A 62 -20.76 1.77 2.61
C ALA A 62 -20.54 1.82 1.06
N ARG A 63 -20.59 0.67 0.38
CA ARG A 63 -20.60 0.61 -1.11
C ARG A 63 -21.87 1.18 -1.70
N VAL A 64 -23.01 0.84 -1.10
CA VAL A 64 -24.33 1.40 -1.50
C VAL A 64 -24.33 2.91 -1.31
N LEU A 65 -23.89 3.39 -0.13
CA LEU A 65 -23.79 4.81 0.17
C LEU A 65 -22.87 5.52 -0.84
N LYS A 66 -21.70 4.96 -1.16
CA LYS A 66 -20.82 5.50 -2.21
C LYS A 66 -21.54 5.62 -3.56
N GLY A 67 -22.32 4.60 -3.93
CA GLY A 67 -23.11 4.60 -5.15
C GLY A 67 -24.13 5.75 -5.20
N LEU A 68 -24.88 5.92 -4.10
CA LEU A 68 -25.86 7.01 -3.95
C LEU A 68 -25.19 8.38 -3.99
N LEU A 69 -24.08 8.58 -3.28
CA LEU A 69 -23.32 9.83 -3.30
C LEU A 69 -22.81 10.18 -4.70
N LYS A 70 -22.34 9.19 -5.48
CA LYS A 70 -21.95 9.40 -6.89
C LYS A 70 -23.13 9.84 -7.75
N GLN A 71 -24.32 9.31 -7.53
CA GLN A 71 -25.51 9.76 -8.27
C GLN A 71 -25.89 11.20 -7.89
N ILE A 72 -25.87 11.54 -6.59
CA ILE A 72 -26.11 12.92 -6.13
C ILE A 72 -25.13 13.90 -6.78
N VAL A 73 -23.84 13.56 -6.84
CA VAL A 73 -22.82 14.39 -7.50
C VAL A 73 -23.11 14.56 -8.99
N LYS A 74 -23.57 13.50 -9.69
CA LYS A 74 -23.95 13.60 -11.12
C LYS A 74 -25.12 14.52 -11.38
N THR A 75 -26.05 14.66 -10.43
CA THR A 75 -27.21 15.58 -10.55
C THR A 75 -26.88 17.05 -10.26
N GLY A 76 -25.61 17.34 -9.93
CA GLY A 76 -25.16 18.70 -9.60
C GLY A 76 -25.44 19.13 -8.14
N TRP A 77 -26.04 18.28 -7.33
CA TRP A 77 -26.33 18.54 -5.89
C TRP A 77 -25.09 18.42 -4.99
N ASN A 78 -24.00 19.05 -5.41
CA ASN A 78 -22.66 18.80 -4.87
C ASN A 78 -22.38 19.37 -3.47
N GLY A 79 -23.31 20.06 -2.84
CA GLY A 79 -22.94 20.90 -1.71
C GLY A 79 -23.62 20.65 -0.37
N TRP A 80 -24.79 20.03 -0.34
CA TRP A 80 -25.63 20.07 0.87
C TRP A 80 -25.62 18.78 1.70
N ALA A 81 -25.26 17.65 1.08
CA ALA A 81 -25.41 16.34 1.70
C ALA A 81 -24.11 15.77 2.32
N LEU A 82 -22.96 16.44 2.15
CA LEU A 82 -21.68 15.92 2.60
C LEU A 82 -21.08 16.81 3.70
N ASP A 83 -20.60 16.18 4.78
CA ASP A 83 -19.78 16.86 5.76
C ASP A 83 -18.54 17.43 5.06
N SER A 84 -18.32 18.72 5.12
CA SER A 84 -17.32 19.40 4.31
C SER A 84 -16.41 20.31 5.12
N LEU A 85 -15.17 20.43 4.66
CA LEU A 85 -14.08 21.19 5.26
C LEU A 85 -13.50 22.16 4.22
N TYR A 86 -13.14 23.37 4.67
CA TYR A 86 -12.40 24.33 3.86
C TYR A 86 -10.92 24.28 4.21
N VAL A 87 -10.08 23.94 3.22
CA VAL A 87 -8.64 23.83 3.37
C VAL A 87 -7.97 24.92 2.55
N ALA A 88 -6.93 25.55 3.10
CA ALA A 88 -6.10 26.52 2.38
C ALA A 88 -5.47 25.88 1.14
N GLU A 89 -5.38 26.61 0.06
CA GLU A 89 -4.75 26.11 -1.17
C GLU A 89 -3.26 25.85 -0.96
N PRO A 90 -2.75 24.68 -1.42
CA PRO A 90 -1.34 24.32 -1.27
C PRO A 90 -0.49 25.00 -2.36
N LEU A 91 -0.15 26.28 -2.18
CA LEU A 91 0.53 27.06 -3.22
C LEU A 91 1.86 26.43 -3.66
N GLY A 92 2.66 25.91 -2.71
CA GLY A 92 3.91 25.21 -3.04
C GLY A 92 3.67 23.96 -3.89
N LEU A 93 2.67 23.13 -3.51
CA LEU A 93 2.32 21.94 -4.27
C LEU A 93 1.74 22.30 -5.66
N LYS A 94 0.93 23.37 -5.75
CA LYS A 94 0.46 23.87 -7.06
C LYS A 94 1.62 24.29 -7.96
N ALA A 95 2.61 25.01 -7.40
CA ALA A 95 3.80 25.41 -8.15
C ALA A 95 4.60 24.19 -8.64
N LEU A 96 4.79 23.21 -7.78
CA LEU A 96 5.44 21.95 -8.16
C LEU A 96 4.67 21.22 -9.27
N VAL A 97 3.35 21.08 -9.13
CA VAL A 97 2.52 20.43 -10.16
C VAL A 97 2.62 21.20 -11.48
N ALA A 98 2.56 22.52 -11.44
CA ALA A 98 2.67 23.36 -12.65
C ALA A 98 4.03 23.19 -13.33
N SER A 99 5.12 23.13 -12.57
CA SER A 99 6.46 22.93 -13.13
C SER A 99 6.65 21.56 -13.78
N VAL A 100 6.03 20.51 -13.21
CA VAL A 100 6.17 19.13 -13.68
C VAL A 100 5.21 18.78 -14.82
N THR A 101 3.95 19.27 -14.76
CA THR A 101 2.87 18.85 -15.67
C THR A 101 2.35 19.95 -16.58
N GLY A 102 2.72 21.20 -16.35
CA GLY A 102 2.17 22.36 -17.03
C GLY A 102 0.78 22.83 -16.51
N GLU A 103 0.15 22.06 -15.60
CA GLU A 103 -1.18 22.38 -15.09
C GLU A 103 -1.12 23.42 -13.97
N ARG A 104 -1.67 24.61 -14.21
CA ARG A 104 -1.62 25.75 -13.27
C ARG A 104 -2.78 25.79 -12.28
N ARG A 105 -3.87 25.07 -12.55
CA ARG A 105 -5.07 25.03 -11.70
C ARG A 105 -5.44 23.59 -11.32
N PRO A 106 -4.51 22.82 -10.74
CA PRO A 106 -4.78 21.44 -10.37
C PRO A 106 -5.89 21.36 -9.32
N VAL A 107 -6.68 20.30 -9.42
CA VAL A 107 -7.68 19.90 -8.44
C VAL A 107 -7.12 18.70 -7.67
N PHE A 108 -7.31 18.67 -6.36
CA PHE A 108 -6.75 17.66 -5.49
C PHE A 108 -7.85 16.83 -4.82
N ALA A 109 -7.62 15.52 -4.69
CA ALA A 109 -8.31 14.67 -3.72
C ALA A 109 -7.24 14.04 -2.83
N MET A 110 -7.57 13.72 -1.57
CA MET A 110 -6.60 13.23 -0.60
C MET A 110 -7.09 11.92 0.04
N LEU A 111 -6.17 11.00 0.26
CA LEU A 111 -6.35 9.76 1.01
C LEU A 111 -5.39 9.76 2.19
N LEU A 112 -5.94 9.65 3.41
CA LEU A 112 -5.16 9.44 4.61
C LEU A 112 -4.89 7.94 4.75
N GLY A 113 -3.63 7.56 4.79
CA GLY A 113 -3.20 6.19 5.01
C GLY A 113 -3.70 5.62 6.33
N ALA A 114 -3.58 4.30 6.49
CA ALA A 114 -3.94 3.61 7.72
C ALA A 114 -3.26 4.24 8.95
N PRO A 115 -3.89 4.22 10.13
CA PRO A 115 -3.24 4.62 11.37
C PRO A 115 -1.93 3.84 11.58
N GLY A 116 -0.90 4.49 12.10
CA GLY A 116 0.39 3.87 12.39
C GLY A 116 1.56 4.80 12.11
N ARG A 117 2.76 4.34 12.47
CA ARG A 117 4.01 5.13 12.35
C ARG A 117 4.38 5.47 10.89
N TYR A 118 3.90 4.67 9.94
CA TYR A 118 4.15 4.85 8.50
C TYR A 118 3.01 5.53 7.76
N ARG A 119 2.09 6.18 8.49
CA ARG A 119 0.98 6.89 7.85
C ARG A 119 1.49 7.94 6.87
N LYS A 120 1.00 7.88 5.65
CA LYS A 120 1.28 8.82 4.57
C LYS A 120 0.01 9.51 4.09
N LEU A 121 0.15 10.66 3.47
CA LEU A 121 -0.89 11.34 2.73
C LEU A 121 -0.69 11.06 1.25
N THR A 122 -1.67 10.45 0.60
CA THR A 122 -1.69 10.27 -0.87
C THR A 122 -2.63 11.29 -1.48
N ILE A 123 -2.14 12.09 -2.41
CA ILE A 123 -2.88 13.17 -3.05
C ILE A 123 -3.02 12.84 -4.53
N GLN A 124 -4.25 12.67 -5.01
CA GLN A 124 -4.56 12.58 -6.43
C GLN A 124 -4.52 13.99 -7.01
N VAL A 125 -3.72 14.17 -8.02
CA VAL A 125 -3.58 15.42 -8.78
C VAL A 125 -4.36 15.30 -10.07
N MET A 126 -5.30 16.19 -10.29
CA MET A 126 -6.20 16.17 -11.45
C MET A 126 -6.18 17.51 -12.17
N ARG A 127 -6.50 17.51 -13.46
CA ARG A 127 -6.94 18.71 -14.18
C ARG A 127 -8.36 19.09 -13.79
N PRO A 128 -8.76 20.36 -13.96
CA PRO A 128 -10.19 20.69 -14.04
C PRO A 128 -10.89 19.76 -15.04
N GLY A 129 -12.05 19.20 -14.65
CA GLY A 129 -12.70 18.15 -15.44
C GLY A 129 -12.32 16.73 -15.11
N GLY A 130 -11.43 16.50 -14.11
CA GLY A 130 -11.23 15.20 -13.45
C GLY A 130 -10.18 14.28 -14.08
N GLN A 131 -9.46 14.69 -15.13
CA GLN A 131 -8.36 13.88 -15.65
C GLN A 131 -7.23 13.80 -14.62
N THR A 132 -6.87 12.58 -14.18
CA THR A 132 -5.76 12.36 -13.26
C THR A 132 -4.42 12.58 -13.96
N LEU A 133 -3.58 13.44 -13.38
CA LEU A 133 -2.20 13.72 -13.83
C LEU A 133 -1.18 12.85 -13.13
N GLY A 134 -1.48 12.42 -11.90
CA GLY A 134 -0.62 11.58 -11.09
C GLY A 134 -1.02 11.57 -9.63
N TYR A 135 -0.15 10.97 -8.82
CA TYR A 135 -0.33 10.85 -7.39
C TYR A 135 0.90 11.37 -6.66
N VAL A 136 0.66 12.26 -5.70
CA VAL A 136 1.70 12.72 -4.77
C VAL A 136 1.57 11.92 -3.48
N LYS A 137 2.66 11.29 -3.05
CA LYS A 137 2.79 10.65 -1.75
C LYS A 137 3.66 11.52 -0.86
N LEU A 138 3.16 11.82 0.33
CA LEU A 138 3.82 12.71 1.29
C LEU A 138 3.88 12.01 2.65
N GLY A 139 5.07 11.87 3.21
CA GLY A 139 5.25 11.35 4.56
C GLY A 139 4.71 12.34 5.60
N ILE A 140 3.89 11.85 6.53
CA ILE A 140 3.38 12.67 7.65
C ILE A 140 4.37 12.66 8.81
N THR A 141 5.03 11.52 9.02
CA THR A 141 6.06 11.30 10.05
C THR A 141 7.43 11.06 9.41
N LYS A 142 8.52 11.16 10.19
CA LYS A 142 9.85 10.76 9.68
C LYS A 142 9.90 9.34 9.13
N PRO A 143 9.37 8.30 9.84
CA PRO A 143 9.33 6.95 9.28
C PRO A 143 8.54 6.83 7.96
N SER A 144 7.40 7.52 7.85
CA SER A 144 6.63 7.50 6.60
C SER A 144 7.34 8.26 5.47
N GLY A 145 8.08 9.32 5.78
CA GLY A 145 8.95 10.02 4.82
C GLY A 145 10.03 9.09 4.27
N SER A 146 10.67 8.30 5.13
CA SER A 146 11.65 7.29 4.70
C SER A 146 11.05 6.23 3.79
N ARG A 147 9.79 5.81 4.02
CA ARG A 147 9.07 4.88 3.13
C ARG A 147 8.76 5.50 1.77
N VAL A 148 8.34 6.76 1.75
CA VAL A 148 8.12 7.49 0.48
C VAL A 148 9.43 7.64 -0.30
N HIS A 149 10.55 7.92 0.38
CA HIS A 149 11.87 7.96 -0.25
C HIS A 149 12.27 6.58 -0.80
N GLN A 150 12.06 5.50 -0.03
CA GLN A 150 12.30 4.13 -0.49
C GLN A 150 11.49 3.82 -1.74
N GLU A 151 10.20 4.16 -1.79
CA GLU A 151 9.36 3.95 -2.97
C GLU A 151 9.89 4.70 -4.19
N ALA A 152 10.34 5.94 -4.04
CA ALA A 152 10.92 6.71 -5.12
C ALA A 152 12.17 6.01 -5.70
N ARG A 153 13.09 5.56 -4.84
CA ARG A 153 14.31 4.83 -5.25
C ARG A 153 13.99 3.52 -5.96
N VAL A 154 13.00 2.79 -5.47
CA VAL A 154 12.54 1.55 -6.11
C VAL A 154 11.99 1.87 -7.51
N LEU A 155 11.09 2.83 -7.65
CA LEU A 155 10.53 3.20 -8.95
C LEU A 155 11.59 3.70 -9.95
N GLU A 156 12.61 4.41 -9.49
CA GLU A 156 13.74 4.83 -10.33
C GLU A 156 14.53 3.64 -10.86
N SER A 157 14.63 2.54 -10.10
CA SER A 157 15.30 1.32 -10.53
C SER A 157 14.45 0.45 -11.47
N LEU A 158 13.12 0.64 -11.48
CA LEU A 158 12.16 -0.16 -12.26
C LEU A 158 11.83 0.44 -13.64
N THR A 159 12.65 1.35 -14.16
CA THR A 159 12.40 2.02 -15.47
C THR A 159 12.21 1.05 -16.62
N ALA A 160 12.90 -0.11 -16.60
CA ALA A 160 12.75 -1.17 -17.60
C ALA A 160 11.34 -1.82 -17.61
N LEU A 161 10.58 -1.69 -16.54
CA LEU A 161 9.20 -2.19 -16.45
C LEU A 161 8.14 -1.16 -16.85
N GLN A 162 8.51 0.04 -17.27
CA GLN A 162 7.52 1.01 -17.76
C GLN A 162 6.89 0.52 -19.06
N PRO A 163 5.58 0.70 -19.27
CA PRO A 163 4.62 1.47 -18.46
C PRO A 163 3.87 0.66 -17.39
N PHE A 164 4.32 -0.54 -17.04
CA PHE A 164 3.64 -1.42 -16.08
C PHE A 164 3.80 -0.99 -14.62
N VAL A 165 4.67 -0.02 -14.37
CA VAL A 165 4.90 0.59 -13.05
C VAL A 165 4.79 2.12 -13.17
N PRO A 166 4.44 2.85 -12.10
CA PRO A 166 4.43 4.30 -12.12
C PRO A 166 5.80 4.87 -12.49
N ARG A 167 5.81 5.94 -13.27
CA ARG A 167 7.01 6.73 -13.53
C ARG A 167 7.16 7.80 -12.45
N VAL A 168 8.36 7.99 -11.92
CA VAL A 168 8.68 9.13 -11.05
C VAL A 168 8.62 10.40 -11.90
N LEU A 169 7.76 11.34 -11.50
CA LEU A 169 7.62 12.66 -12.11
C LEU A 169 8.45 13.70 -11.35
N TYR A 170 8.50 13.55 -10.03
CA TYR A 170 9.35 14.30 -9.12
C TYR A 170 9.54 13.52 -7.83
N ALA A 171 10.72 13.56 -7.26
CA ALA A 171 11.01 13.04 -5.92
C ALA A 171 12.01 13.96 -5.23
N GLY A 172 11.80 14.23 -3.93
CA GLY A 172 12.70 15.11 -3.19
C GLY A 172 12.19 15.46 -1.80
N GLU A 173 13.03 16.19 -1.09
CA GLU A 173 12.68 16.74 0.21
C GLU A 173 11.53 17.75 0.07
N TRP A 174 10.60 17.69 1.00
CA TRP A 174 9.43 18.55 1.07
C TRP A 174 9.12 18.91 2.52
N GLN A 175 9.27 20.19 2.84
CA GLN A 175 9.17 20.65 4.23
C GLN A 175 10.19 19.89 5.11
N ASP A 176 9.73 19.15 6.11
CA ASP A 176 10.53 18.30 7.01
C ASP A 176 10.34 16.79 6.72
N SER A 177 9.96 16.44 5.50
CA SER A 177 9.66 15.08 5.07
C SER A 177 10.10 14.85 3.61
N TYR A 178 9.61 13.81 2.98
CA TYR A 178 9.89 13.46 1.60
C TYR A 178 8.60 13.39 0.78
N LEU A 179 8.67 13.84 -0.47
CA LEU A 179 7.58 13.84 -1.43
C LEU A 179 7.98 13.03 -2.66
N LEU A 180 7.09 12.16 -3.09
CA LEU A 180 7.12 11.47 -4.38
C LEU A 180 5.90 11.88 -5.19
N PHE A 181 6.10 12.43 -6.39
CA PHE A 181 5.06 12.63 -7.38
C PHE A 181 5.27 11.62 -8.51
N GLN A 182 4.30 10.75 -8.71
CA GLN A 182 4.36 9.65 -9.67
C GLN A 182 3.22 9.72 -10.69
N SER A 183 3.45 9.15 -11.88
CA SER A 183 2.42 9.05 -12.92
C SER A 183 1.24 8.17 -12.46
N PRO A 184 0.04 8.38 -13.00
CA PRO A 184 -1.05 7.47 -12.75
C PRO A 184 -0.77 6.10 -13.37
N VAL A 185 -1.37 5.08 -12.77
CA VAL A 185 -1.52 3.75 -13.38
C VAL A 185 -2.98 3.61 -13.77
N GLU A 186 -3.22 3.39 -15.05
CA GLU A 186 -4.56 3.31 -15.59
C GLU A 186 -5.13 1.88 -15.52
N GLY A 187 -6.43 1.76 -15.74
CA GLY A 187 -7.13 0.49 -15.79
C GLY A 187 -8.10 0.25 -14.64
N ARG A 188 -8.76 -0.90 -14.71
CA ARG A 188 -9.67 -1.39 -13.65
C ARG A 188 -8.88 -2.09 -12.55
N PRO A 189 -9.42 -2.16 -11.32
CA PRO A 189 -8.79 -2.94 -10.24
C PRO A 189 -8.45 -4.36 -10.69
N GLY A 190 -7.31 -4.87 -10.26
CA GLY A 190 -6.86 -6.22 -10.55
C GLY A 190 -7.80 -7.28 -9.98
N PRO A 191 -7.81 -8.49 -10.57
CA PRO A 191 -8.62 -9.59 -10.08
C PRO A 191 -8.09 -10.13 -8.75
N VAL A 192 -8.98 -10.64 -7.92
CA VAL A 192 -8.64 -11.26 -6.62
C VAL A 192 -8.11 -12.71 -6.75
N LYS A 193 -7.99 -13.22 -7.97
CA LYS A 193 -7.43 -14.54 -8.26
C LYS A 193 -6.14 -14.38 -9.05
N LEU A 194 -5.09 -15.07 -8.63
CA LEU A 194 -3.85 -15.19 -9.40
C LEU A 194 -4.15 -15.78 -10.78
N SER A 195 -3.48 -15.26 -11.79
CA SER A 195 -3.62 -15.69 -13.18
C SER A 195 -2.29 -15.52 -13.92
N GLY A 196 -2.21 -15.99 -15.16
CA GLY A 196 -1.00 -15.88 -16.00
C GLY A 196 -0.43 -14.47 -16.03
N MET A 197 -1.28 -13.42 -16.13
CA MET A 197 -0.81 -12.04 -16.16
C MET A 197 -0.04 -11.60 -14.89
N HIS A 198 -0.39 -12.17 -13.72
CA HIS A 198 0.34 -11.89 -12.48
C HIS A 198 1.69 -12.61 -12.51
N ILE A 199 1.72 -13.87 -12.94
CA ILE A 199 2.95 -14.66 -13.04
C ILE A 199 3.90 -14.01 -14.04
N ASP A 200 3.41 -13.65 -15.24
CA ASP A 200 4.20 -12.96 -16.28
C ASP A 200 4.82 -11.64 -15.77
N PHE A 201 4.09 -10.91 -14.92
CA PHE A 201 4.62 -9.69 -14.31
C PHE A 201 5.71 -10.01 -13.28
N LEU A 202 5.49 -10.98 -12.40
CA LEU A 202 6.45 -11.38 -11.37
C LEU A 202 7.73 -11.97 -12.00
N GLU A 203 7.63 -12.72 -13.09
CA GLU A 203 8.79 -13.21 -13.84
C GLU A 203 9.64 -12.05 -14.40
N LYS A 204 9.00 -11.01 -14.97
CA LYS A 204 9.71 -9.80 -15.42
C LYS A 204 10.36 -9.06 -14.26
N LEU A 205 9.71 -9.04 -13.10
CA LEU A 205 10.24 -8.39 -11.90
C LEU A 205 11.50 -9.11 -11.41
N VAL A 206 11.46 -10.43 -11.32
CA VAL A 206 12.61 -11.26 -10.95
C VAL A 206 13.77 -11.12 -11.94
N ALA A 207 13.50 -10.90 -13.22
CA ALA A 207 14.54 -10.72 -14.23
C ALA A 207 15.38 -9.45 -14.04
N ILE A 208 14.92 -8.48 -13.24
CA ILE A 208 15.68 -7.25 -12.93
C ILE A 208 16.89 -7.53 -12.04
N HIS A 209 16.68 -8.39 -11.04
CA HIS A 209 17.73 -8.79 -10.10
C HIS A 209 17.47 -10.21 -9.64
N ARG A 210 18.48 -11.06 -9.77
CA ARG A 210 18.41 -12.46 -9.36
C ARG A 210 19.72 -12.88 -8.70
N VAL A 211 19.59 -13.45 -7.51
CA VAL A 211 20.70 -14.02 -6.73
C VAL A 211 20.27 -15.34 -6.13
N ASN A 212 21.24 -16.11 -5.65
CA ASN A 212 20.98 -17.31 -4.87
C ASN A 212 21.50 -17.09 -3.44
N LYS A 213 20.67 -17.45 -2.44
CA LYS A 213 21.07 -17.40 -1.03
C LYS A 213 21.05 -18.79 -0.40
N PRO A 214 21.97 -19.10 0.52
CA PRO A 214 21.83 -20.27 1.38
C PRO A 214 20.50 -20.20 2.15
N GLY A 215 19.77 -21.30 2.22
CA GLY A 215 18.49 -21.32 2.95
C GLY A 215 18.67 -21.01 4.45
N ILE A 216 19.80 -21.42 5.04
CA ILE A 216 20.13 -21.06 6.43
C ILE A 216 20.23 -19.55 6.64
N GLN A 217 20.78 -18.80 5.68
CA GLN A 217 20.88 -17.34 5.76
C GLN A 217 19.47 -16.70 5.81
N LEU A 218 18.52 -17.21 5.02
CA LEU A 218 17.14 -16.73 5.05
C LEU A 218 16.46 -16.97 6.39
N VAL A 219 16.69 -18.14 7.00
CA VAL A 219 16.20 -18.46 8.35
C VAL A 219 16.74 -17.46 9.36
N GLU A 220 18.03 -17.14 9.29
CA GLU A 220 18.67 -16.17 10.19
C GLU A 220 18.15 -14.74 9.97
N GLU A 221 18.01 -14.28 8.72
CA GLU A 221 17.47 -12.97 8.40
C GLU A 221 16.03 -12.79 8.93
N VAL A 222 15.18 -13.82 8.76
CA VAL A 222 13.81 -13.79 9.29
C VAL A 222 13.82 -13.89 10.82
N GLY A 223 14.70 -14.70 11.40
CA GLY A 223 14.87 -14.81 12.84
C GLY A 223 15.28 -13.49 13.49
N MET A 224 16.20 -12.74 12.89
CA MET A 224 16.57 -11.40 13.37
C MET A 224 15.37 -10.45 13.34
N ARG A 225 14.65 -10.37 12.22
CA ARG A 225 13.43 -9.53 12.10
C ARG A 225 12.36 -9.92 13.13
N TRP A 226 12.16 -11.21 13.34
CA TRP A 226 11.23 -11.70 14.36
C TRP A 226 11.63 -11.27 15.77
N ASN A 227 12.90 -11.40 16.12
CA ASN A 227 13.40 -11.04 17.45
C ASN A 227 13.24 -9.55 17.77
N GLU A 228 13.28 -8.66 16.76
CA GLU A 228 13.01 -7.22 16.93
C GLU A 228 11.60 -6.91 17.47
N VAL A 229 10.63 -7.79 17.24
CA VAL A 229 9.24 -7.61 17.66
C VAL A 229 8.80 -8.60 18.73
N ALA A 230 9.39 -9.79 18.78
CA ALA A 230 8.98 -10.90 19.64
C ALA A 230 9.01 -10.55 21.13
N TRP A 231 9.97 -9.72 21.59
CA TRP A 231 10.08 -9.30 23.00
C TRP A 231 8.85 -8.52 23.49
N ARG A 232 8.04 -7.93 22.59
CA ARG A 232 6.77 -7.25 22.88
C ARG A 232 5.58 -8.20 22.94
N CYS A 233 5.78 -9.46 22.51
CA CYS A 233 4.71 -10.42 22.39
C CYS A 233 4.61 -11.34 23.62
N HIS A 234 3.43 -11.92 23.81
CA HIS A 234 3.23 -12.95 24.81
C HIS A 234 4.14 -14.16 24.53
N TRP A 235 4.62 -14.85 25.56
CA TRP A 235 5.57 -15.98 25.45
C TRP A 235 5.13 -17.08 24.47
N ARG A 236 3.81 -17.34 24.32
CA ARG A 236 3.27 -18.30 23.34
C ARG A 236 3.62 -17.93 21.89
N TRP A 237 3.70 -16.64 21.57
CA TRP A 237 4.08 -16.18 20.25
C TRP A 237 5.58 -16.30 20.04
N GLN A 238 6.36 -16.09 21.10
CA GLN A 238 7.80 -16.33 21.05
C GLN A 238 8.09 -17.81 20.78
N ALA A 239 7.36 -18.72 21.47
CA ALA A 239 7.46 -20.15 21.24
C ALA A 239 7.03 -20.56 19.81
N LEU A 240 5.94 -19.96 19.30
CA LEU A 240 5.49 -20.15 17.90
C LEU A 240 6.56 -19.74 16.91
N GLY A 241 7.17 -18.57 17.09
CA GLY A 241 8.26 -18.10 16.24
C GLY A 241 9.49 -19.01 16.27
N ALA A 242 9.88 -19.47 17.47
CA ALA A 242 10.99 -20.39 17.63
C ALA A 242 10.73 -21.74 16.94
N ALA A 243 9.53 -22.31 17.11
CA ALA A 243 9.13 -23.55 16.45
C ALA A 243 9.11 -23.39 14.90
N THR A 244 8.59 -22.25 14.41
CA THR A 244 8.57 -21.93 12.97
C THR A 244 9.98 -21.88 12.39
N LEU A 245 10.92 -21.21 13.08
CA LEU A 245 12.30 -21.11 12.63
C LEU A 245 13.03 -22.46 12.66
N ALA A 246 12.76 -23.28 13.69
CA ALA A 246 13.35 -24.63 13.79
C ALA A 246 12.89 -25.54 12.63
N GLU A 247 11.59 -25.55 12.34
CA GLU A 247 11.00 -26.32 11.25
C GLU A 247 11.52 -25.84 9.88
N ALA A 248 11.51 -24.53 9.65
CA ALA A 248 12.05 -23.96 8.41
C ALA A 248 13.54 -24.24 8.24
N ARG A 249 14.32 -24.24 9.33
CA ARG A 249 15.74 -24.61 9.29
C ARG A 249 15.92 -26.03 8.80
N GLY A 250 15.18 -27.00 9.38
CA GLY A 250 15.27 -28.42 8.97
C GLY A 250 15.00 -28.62 7.50
N GLU A 251 14.09 -27.84 6.90
CA GLU A 251 13.77 -27.94 5.46
C GLU A 251 14.75 -27.19 4.54
N LEU A 252 15.38 -26.10 5.02
CA LEU A 252 16.06 -25.15 4.13
C LEU A 252 17.60 -25.12 4.31
N GLU A 253 18.15 -25.58 5.42
CA GLU A 253 19.57 -25.37 5.77
C GLU A 253 20.56 -25.86 4.71
N HIS A 254 20.20 -26.92 3.98
CA HIS A 254 21.04 -27.52 2.93
C HIS A 254 20.67 -27.06 1.51
N LEU A 255 19.67 -26.18 1.39
CA LEU A 255 19.19 -25.72 0.10
C LEU A 255 19.81 -24.37 -0.29
N THR A 256 19.95 -24.19 -1.60
CA THR A 256 20.25 -22.89 -2.19
C THR A 256 18.94 -22.35 -2.77
N ILE A 257 18.50 -21.20 -2.27
CA ILE A 257 17.20 -20.62 -2.59
C ILE A 257 17.38 -19.49 -3.60
N PRO A 258 16.70 -19.56 -4.74
CA PRO A 258 16.69 -18.44 -5.68
C PRO A 258 15.91 -17.27 -5.07
N CYS A 259 16.53 -16.09 -5.10
CA CYS A 259 15.98 -14.83 -4.63
C CYS A 259 15.98 -13.81 -5.75
N GLY A 260 15.13 -12.81 -5.66
CA GLY A 260 15.05 -11.75 -6.64
C GLY A 260 14.33 -10.53 -6.11
N PHE A 261 14.11 -9.56 -7.00
CA PHE A 261 13.36 -8.38 -6.64
C PHE A 261 11.88 -8.75 -6.42
N ALA A 262 11.33 -8.38 -5.26
CA ALA A 262 9.94 -8.57 -4.89
C ALA A 262 9.24 -7.24 -4.62
N HIS A 263 7.94 -7.17 -4.86
CA HIS A 263 7.11 -6.02 -4.53
C HIS A 263 6.91 -5.86 -3.00
N GLY A 264 6.84 -6.98 -2.28
CA GLY A 264 6.70 -7.03 -0.81
C GLY A 264 5.33 -6.64 -0.25
N ASP A 265 4.40 -6.18 -1.12
CA ASP A 265 2.97 -5.95 -0.85
C ASP A 265 2.13 -6.20 -2.10
N PHE A 266 2.45 -7.26 -2.85
CA PHE A 266 1.77 -7.63 -4.09
C PHE A 266 0.36 -8.15 -3.79
N ALA A 267 -0.65 -7.32 -4.08
CA ALA A 267 -2.03 -7.61 -3.74
C ALA A 267 -2.99 -7.02 -4.79
N PRO A 268 -4.24 -7.53 -4.92
CA PRO A 268 -5.19 -7.06 -5.94
C PRO A 268 -5.44 -5.54 -5.92
N TRP A 269 -5.44 -4.94 -4.74
CA TRP A 269 -5.66 -3.49 -4.59
C TRP A 269 -4.48 -2.64 -5.05
N ASN A 270 -3.27 -3.21 -5.12
CA ASN A 270 -2.05 -2.59 -5.65
C ASN A 270 -1.84 -2.87 -7.14
N THR A 271 -2.84 -3.43 -7.81
CA THR A 271 -2.77 -3.76 -9.23
C THR A 271 -3.89 -3.10 -10.04
N ARG A 272 -3.61 -2.89 -11.34
CA ARG A 272 -4.59 -2.45 -12.33
C ARG A 272 -4.45 -3.29 -13.59
N VAL A 273 -5.56 -3.50 -14.28
CA VAL A 273 -5.58 -4.25 -15.55
C VAL A 273 -6.19 -3.38 -16.64
N GLN A 274 -5.43 -3.20 -17.71
CA GLN A 274 -5.86 -2.53 -18.93
C GLN A 274 -5.39 -3.35 -20.14
N ASP A 275 -6.30 -3.63 -21.07
CA ASP A 275 -6.01 -4.36 -22.32
C ASP A 275 -5.26 -5.69 -22.09
N GLY A 276 -5.65 -6.43 -21.07
CA GLY A 276 -5.03 -7.71 -20.69
C GLY A 276 -3.65 -7.60 -20.02
N ARG A 277 -3.17 -6.39 -19.75
CA ARG A 277 -1.86 -6.13 -19.13
C ARG A 277 -2.03 -5.72 -17.68
N LEU A 278 -1.16 -6.27 -16.81
CA LEU A 278 -1.10 -5.93 -15.40
C LEU A 278 -0.14 -4.77 -15.19
N SER A 279 -0.58 -3.78 -14.43
CA SER A 279 0.27 -2.73 -13.90
C SER A 279 0.21 -2.73 -12.38
N VAL A 280 1.35 -2.43 -11.73
CA VAL A 280 1.54 -2.56 -10.28
C VAL A 280 2.06 -1.25 -9.70
N PHE A 281 1.54 -0.86 -8.54
CA PHE A 281 1.90 0.38 -7.84
C PHE A 281 1.99 0.14 -6.32
N ASP A 282 2.44 1.15 -5.57
CA ASP A 282 2.67 1.09 -4.11
C ASP A 282 3.91 0.27 -3.73
N TRP A 283 5.07 0.71 -4.22
CA TRP A 283 6.36 0.02 -4.15
C TRP A 283 7.17 0.27 -2.86
N GLU A 284 6.55 0.84 -1.84
CA GLU A 284 7.24 1.20 -0.59
C GLU A 284 7.82 0.00 0.19
N SER A 285 7.34 -1.21 -0.10
CA SER A 285 7.78 -2.47 0.49
C SER A 285 8.73 -3.26 -0.41
N GLY A 286 9.18 -2.69 -1.53
CA GLY A 286 10.06 -3.37 -2.47
C GLY A 286 11.34 -3.89 -1.82
N GLU A 287 11.68 -5.16 -2.09
CA GLU A 287 12.83 -5.87 -1.52
C GLU A 287 13.65 -6.53 -2.62
N TRP A 288 14.99 -6.27 -2.63
CA TRP A 288 15.86 -6.69 -3.73
C TRP A 288 16.13 -8.19 -3.79
N GLU A 289 16.17 -8.85 -2.65
CA GLU A 289 16.64 -10.23 -2.52
C GLU A 289 15.69 -11.10 -1.72
N ALA A 290 14.38 -10.93 -1.96
CA ALA A 290 13.38 -11.79 -1.35
C ALA A 290 13.33 -13.16 -2.05
N PRO A 291 13.04 -14.25 -1.33
CA PRO A 291 12.83 -15.56 -1.94
C PRO A 291 11.77 -15.54 -3.03
N LEU A 292 12.03 -16.21 -4.15
CA LEU A 292 11.04 -16.33 -5.22
C LEU A 292 9.77 -16.99 -4.69
N GLY A 293 8.62 -16.46 -5.11
CA GLY A 293 7.31 -16.93 -4.65
C GLY A 293 6.73 -16.14 -3.47
N TRP A 294 7.51 -15.30 -2.75
CA TRP A 294 7.00 -14.52 -1.63
C TRP A 294 5.86 -13.57 -2.03
N ASP A 295 5.93 -12.91 -3.17
CA ASP A 295 4.83 -12.10 -3.68
C ASP A 295 3.57 -12.93 -4.01
N THR A 296 3.75 -14.17 -4.47
CA THR A 296 2.65 -15.11 -4.70
C THR A 296 2.00 -15.55 -3.38
N PHE A 297 2.81 -15.86 -2.36
CA PHE A 297 2.33 -16.14 -1.00
C PHE A 297 1.60 -14.93 -0.43
N HIS A 298 2.18 -13.74 -0.58
CA HIS A 298 1.58 -12.50 -0.10
C HIS A 298 0.20 -12.28 -0.72
N PHE A 299 0.09 -12.34 -2.03
CA PHE A 299 -1.17 -12.20 -2.74
C PHE A 299 -2.24 -13.17 -2.20
N SER A 300 -1.88 -14.43 -2.08
CA SER A 300 -2.81 -15.50 -1.67
C SER A 300 -3.27 -15.34 -0.22
N VAL A 301 -2.34 -15.06 0.70
CA VAL A 301 -2.62 -14.85 2.12
C VAL A 301 -3.45 -13.59 2.34
N GLN A 302 -3.15 -12.50 1.63
CA GLN A 302 -3.90 -11.25 1.73
C GLN A 302 -5.34 -11.41 1.23
N VAL A 303 -5.53 -12.06 0.09
CA VAL A 303 -6.87 -12.33 -0.45
C VAL A 303 -7.66 -13.25 0.47
N ALA A 304 -7.04 -14.30 1.00
CA ALA A 304 -7.70 -15.23 1.90
C ALA A 304 -8.11 -14.55 3.22
N SER A 305 -7.23 -13.71 3.79
CA SER A 305 -7.53 -12.90 4.97
C SER A 305 -8.70 -11.95 4.72
N LEU A 306 -8.69 -11.21 3.60
CA LEU A 306 -9.76 -10.27 3.24
C LEU A 306 -11.11 -10.95 3.05
N LEU A 307 -11.12 -12.14 2.42
CA LEU A 307 -12.34 -12.91 2.17
C LEU A 307 -12.74 -13.80 3.35
N LYS A 308 -12.00 -13.77 4.47
CA LYS A 308 -12.19 -14.64 5.64
C LYS A 308 -12.26 -16.12 5.26
N LYS A 309 -11.36 -16.56 4.36
CA LYS A 309 -11.23 -17.93 3.89
C LYS A 309 -9.92 -18.55 4.38
N SER A 310 -9.85 -19.89 4.35
CA SER A 310 -8.57 -20.56 4.50
C SER A 310 -7.64 -20.19 3.33
N TRP A 311 -6.38 -19.87 3.61
CA TRP A 311 -5.38 -19.61 2.58
C TRP A 311 -5.18 -20.82 1.65
N ARG A 312 -5.35 -22.05 2.15
CA ARG A 312 -5.30 -23.31 1.36
C ARG A 312 -6.37 -23.41 0.28
N ALA A 313 -7.50 -22.70 0.45
CA ALA A 313 -8.53 -22.63 -0.59
C ALA A 313 -8.13 -21.70 -1.75
N THR A 314 -7.09 -20.88 -1.56
CA THR A 314 -6.63 -19.90 -2.56
C THR A 314 -5.28 -20.25 -3.17
N PHE A 315 -4.51 -21.11 -2.51
CA PHE A 315 -3.13 -21.43 -2.86
C PHE A 315 -2.74 -22.81 -2.31
N ASP A 316 -2.08 -23.62 -3.14
CA ASP A 316 -1.44 -24.87 -2.73
C ASP A 316 0.07 -24.63 -2.63
N VAL A 317 0.65 -24.97 -1.47
CA VAL A 317 2.10 -24.93 -1.31
C VAL A 317 2.66 -26.04 -2.20
N ALA A 318 3.35 -25.66 -3.27
CA ALA A 318 3.91 -26.62 -4.21
C ALA A 318 4.73 -27.69 -3.47
N ALA A 319 4.60 -28.93 -3.89
CA ALA A 319 5.32 -30.07 -3.31
C ALA A 319 6.82 -30.10 -3.68
N SER A 320 7.45 -28.94 -3.91
CA SER A 320 8.88 -28.83 -4.17
C SER A 320 9.67 -28.83 -2.85
N PRO A 321 10.90 -29.37 -2.84
CA PRO A 321 11.75 -29.35 -1.65
C PRO A 321 11.89 -27.92 -1.08
N GLY A 322 11.64 -27.76 0.21
CA GLY A 322 11.74 -26.48 0.92
C GLY A 322 10.59 -25.49 0.70
N ALA A 323 9.59 -25.80 -0.14
CA ALA A 323 8.48 -24.89 -0.40
C ALA A 323 7.69 -24.54 0.87
N ARG A 324 7.45 -25.53 1.73
CA ARG A 324 6.78 -25.34 3.02
C ARG A 324 7.64 -24.51 3.98
N GLY A 325 8.94 -24.78 4.06
CA GLY A 325 9.88 -24.00 4.86
C GLY A 325 9.91 -22.53 4.43
N LEU A 326 9.91 -22.24 3.13
CA LEU A 326 9.81 -20.88 2.59
C LEU A 326 8.48 -20.22 2.93
N PHE A 327 7.37 -20.96 2.90
CA PHE A 327 6.06 -20.44 3.27
C PHE A 327 5.97 -20.14 4.76
N LEU A 328 6.53 -20.98 5.63
CA LEU A 328 6.67 -20.73 7.07
C LEU A 328 7.46 -19.46 7.34
N LEU A 329 8.61 -19.27 6.68
CA LEU A 329 9.42 -18.05 6.79
C LEU A 329 8.64 -16.83 6.31
N TYR A 330 7.92 -16.94 5.20
CA TYR A 330 7.06 -15.85 4.70
C TYR A 330 5.99 -15.47 5.74
N LEU A 331 5.27 -16.44 6.31
CA LEU A 331 4.24 -16.18 7.31
C LEU A 331 4.81 -15.49 8.55
N LEU A 332 5.97 -15.97 9.07
CA LEU A 332 6.63 -15.38 10.22
C LEU A 332 7.13 -13.96 9.93
N SER A 333 7.77 -13.74 8.78
CA SER A 333 8.21 -12.42 8.34
C SER A 333 7.02 -11.44 8.17
N SER A 334 5.92 -11.91 7.55
CA SER A 334 4.70 -11.13 7.37
C SER A 334 4.01 -10.80 8.71
N LEU A 335 4.05 -11.74 9.67
CA LEU A 335 3.54 -11.51 11.03
C LEU A 335 4.38 -10.46 11.75
N ALA A 336 5.72 -10.58 11.70
CA ALA A 336 6.64 -9.62 12.29
C ALA A 336 6.42 -8.20 11.74
N LYS A 337 6.32 -8.09 10.40
CA LYS A 337 6.02 -6.82 9.73
C LYS A 337 4.69 -6.22 10.19
N THR A 338 3.64 -7.05 10.30
CA THR A 338 2.31 -6.56 10.72
C THR A 338 2.34 -6.08 12.18
N LEU A 339 3.03 -6.79 13.07
CA LEU A 339 3.21 -6.40 14.47
C LEU A 339 3.99 -5.08 14.63
N ASP A 340 4.98 -4.82 13.77
CA ASP A 340 5.73 -3.56 13.82
C ASP A 340 4.97 -2.39 13.21
N GLU A 341 4.34 -2.59 12.05
CA GLU A 341 3.75 -1.51 11.27
C GLU A 341 2.30 -1.19 11.66
N GLN A 342 1.53 -2.19 12.06
CA GLN A 342 0.10 -2.11 12.34
C GLN A 342 -0.28 -2.92 13.58
N PRO A 343 0.26 -2.58 14.77
CA PRO A 343 0.02 -3.36 16.00
C PRO A 343 -1.47 -3.45 16.37
N ASP A 344 -2.30 -2.52 15.92
CA ASP A 344 -3.75 -2.49 16.14
C ASP A 344 -4.55 -3.32 15.12
N SER A 345 -3.88 -3.94 14.13
CA SER A 345 -4.52 -4.79 13.11
C SER A 345 -4.80 -6.20 13.63
N TYR A 346 -5.68 -6.31 14.61
CA TYR A 346 -5.98 -7.58 15.27
C TYR A 346 -6.33 -8.71 14.28
N GLU A 347 -7.24 -8.47 13.33
CA GLU A 347 -7.66 -9.49 12.36
C GLU A 347 -6.49 -9.97 11.47
N GLY A 348 -5.64 -9.05 11.02
CA GLY A 348 -4.50 -9.38 10.17
C GLY A 348 -3.41 -10.17 10.90
N ILE A 349 -3.16 -9.82 12.16
CA ILE A 349 -2.21 -10.49 13.04
C ILE A 349 -2.71 -11.90 13.36
N GLU A 350 -3.96 -12.03 13.81
CA GLU A 350 -4.56 -13.28 14.21
C GLU A 350 -4.66 -14.27 13.03
N TYR A 351 -4.98 -13.79 11.84
CA TYR A 351 -5.00 -14.63 10.65
C TYR A 351 -3.64 -15.30 10.37
N ARG A 352 -2.55 -14.53 10.45
CA ARG A 352 -1.19 -15.04 10.22
C ARG A 352 -0.74 -16.00 11.31
N ARG A 353 -1.09 -15.70 12.55
CA ARG A 353 -0.82 -16.58 13.69
C ARG A 353 -1.49 -17.94 13.51
N LEU A 354 -2.79 -17.95 13.20
CA LEU A 354 -3.55 -19.18 12.96
C LEU A 354 -3.01 -19.96 11.75
N ALA A 355 -2.57 -19.27 10.71
CA ALA A 355 -1.95 -19.92 9.56
C ALA A 355 -0.64 -20.61 9.95
N LEU A 356 0.21 -19.99 10.74
CA LEU A 356 1.45 -20.61 11.27
C LEU A 356 1.15 -21.84 12.13
N GLU A 357 0.25 -21.73 13.09
CA GLU A 357 -0.15 -22.86 13.96
C GLU A 357 -0.70 -24.03 13.13
N THR A 358 -1.50 -23.74 12.12
CA THR A 358 -2.05 -24.77 11.23
C THR A 358 -0.95 -25.47 10.44
N GLU A 359 0.03 -24.72 9.92
CA GLU A 359 1.13 -25.29 9.14
C GLU A 359 2.08 -26.14 9.99
N LEU A 360 2.32 -25.73 11.25
CA LEU A 360 3.16 -26.50 12.17
C LEU A 360 2.48 -27.79 12.63
N ALA A 361 1.17 -27.76 12.90
CA ALA A 361 0.40 -28.92 13.35
C ALA A 361 0.29 -30.06 12.33
N LEU A 362 0.62 -29.84 11.06
CA LEU A 362 0.54 -30.88 10.03
C LEU A 362 1.68 -31.91 10.08
N ASN A 363 2.76 -31.61 10.81
CA ASN A 363 3.92 -32.51 10.96
C ASN A 363 4.10 -33.00 12.41
N SER A 364 3.23 -32.59 13.33
CA SER A 364 3.16 -33.13 14.68
C SER A 364 2.14 -34.26 14.77
#